data_09b6b346501dc9018835b32b4a75cd7f
#
_entry.id   09b6b346501dc9018835b32b4a75cd7f
#
_cell.length_a   1.000
_cell.length_b   1.000
_cell.length_c   1.000
_cell.angle_alpha   90.00
_cell.angle_beta   90.00
_cell.angle_gamma   90.00
#
_symmetry.space_group_name_H-M   'P 1'
#
loop_
_entity.id
_entity.type
_entity.pdbx_description
1 polymer ?
#
loop_
_entity_poly.entity_id
_entity_poly.type
_entity_poly.pdbx_seq_one_letter_code
_entity_poly.pdbx_strand_id
1 'polypeptide(L)'
;MLKKVAAMGVAAAALCWGLGTAPAQAAGMAYQHVGSAAYNLEDCLDYRADYGPYTTGCNGGAYQTWLMVDALETLTEIRQNVGDKLCLVARNGKPTMRQCLADDPAALWTVHNIDARAGYQLINNATKTCLVAGSGTIHHVTLNTCDGGPSRLWVPYYA
;
A
#
# COMPACT_ATOMS: atom_id res chain seq x y z
N MET A 1 -0.22 59.54 61.36
CA MET A 1 0.09 59.60 59.93
C MET A 1 0.66 58.28 59.49
N LEU A 2 -0.17 57.40 58.95
CA LEU A 2 0.22 56.06 58.46
C LEU A 2 0.50 56.17 56.95
N LYS A 3 1.73 55.88 56.55
CA LYS A 3 2.09 55.71 55.15
C LYS A 3 1.80 54.25 54.72
N LYS A 4 0.89 54.10 53.72
CA LYS A 4 0.63 52.83 53.06
C LYS A 4 1.73 52.57 52.05
N VAL A 5 2.41 51.39 52.18
CA VAL A 5 3.35 50.87 51.20
C VAL A 5 2.57 49.93 50.28
N ALA A 6 2.52 50.26 48.99
CA ALA A 6 1.94 49.40 47.98
C ALA A 6 2.99 48.39 47.50
N ALA A 7 2.69 47.11 47.66
CA ALA A 7 3.51 46.02 47.10
C ALA A 7 3.09 45.79 45.65
N MET A 8 4.00 46.01 44.69
CA MET A 8 3.83 45.61 43.28
C MET A 8 4.17 44.13 43.17
N GLY A 9 3.14 43.34 42.89
CA GLY A 9 3.33 41.93 42.50
C GLY A 9 3.78 41.81 41.07
N VAL A 10 4.94 41.22 40.86
CA VAL A 10 5.42 40.87 39.51
C VAL A 10 4.81 39.54 39.14
N ALA A 11 3.90 39.53 38.19
CA ALA A 11 3.36 38.31 37.57
C ALA A 11 4.36 37.76 36.55
N ALA A 12 5.03 36.66 36.88
CA ALA A 12 5.85 35.93 35.94
C ALA A 12 4.94 35.07 35.04
N ALA A 13 4.78 35.51 33.78
CA ALA A 13 4.12 34.72 32.76
C ALA A 13 5.08 33.60 32.29
N ALA A 14 4.82 32.39 32.71
CA ALA A 14 5.49 31.21 32.20
C ALA A 14 4.99 30.93 30.78
N LEU A 15 5.80 31.24 29.77
CA LEU A 15 5.59 30.84 28.39
C LEU A 15 5.87 29.34 28.28
N CYS A 16 4.83 28.50 28.40
CA CYS A 16 4.89 27.11 28.00
C CYS A 16 5.03 27.02 26.48
N TRP A 17 6.25 26.84 26.03
CA TRP A 17 6.51 26.44 24.66
C TRP A 17 6.07 25.00 24.53
N GLY A 18 4.82 24.80 24.12
CA GLY A 18 4.32 23.51 23.73
C GLY A 18 5.09 23.06 22.48
N LEU A 19 5.99 22.09 22.66
CA LEU A 19 6.52 21.34 21.53
C LEU A 19 5.31 20.59 20.92
N GLY A 20 4.64 21.23 19.99
CA GLY A 20 3.63 20.59 19.18
C GLY A 20 4.31 19.47 18.41
N THR A 21 4.15 18.24 18.87
CA THR A 21 4.41 17.08 18.02
C THR A 21 3.46 17.22 16.84
N ALA A 22 4.01 17.54 15.68
CA ALA A 22 3.23 17.49 14.45
C ALA A 22 2.58 16.08 14.38
N PRO A 23 1.28 15.99 14.12
CA PRO A 23 0.66 14.69 13.97
C PRO A 23 1.43 13.98 12.85
N ALA A 24 1.91 12.76 13.13
CA ALA A 24 2.44 11.91 12.10
C ALA A 24 1.34 11.82 11.03
N GLN A 25 1.62 12.32 9.83
CA GLN A 25 0.69 12.19 8.73
C GLN A 25 0.48 10.70 8.53
N ALA A 26 -0.73 10.23 8.82
CA ALA A 26 -1.10 8.86 8.53
C ALA A 26 -0.86 8.65 7.04
N ALA A 27 -0.06 7.63 6.69
CA ALA A 27 0.18 7.27 5.30
C ALA A 27 -1.17 7.13 4.60
N GLY A 28 -1.42 7.98 3.61
CA GLY A 28 -2.70 8.04 2.93
C GLY A 28 -2.92 6.78 2.08
N MET A 29 -4.17 6.35 1.96
CA MET A 29 -4.54 5.39 0.92
C MET A 29 -4.57 6.12 -0.42
N ALA A 30 -3.84 5.62 -1.42
CA ALA A 30 -3.80 6.20 -2.75
C ALA A 30 -4.31 5.21 -3.80
N TYR A 31 -4.97 5.72 -4.83
CA TYR A 31 -5.30 4.93 -6.02
C TYR A 31 -4.10 4.91 -6.95
N GLN A 32 -3.70 3.73 -7.37
CA GLN A 32 -2.57 3.57 -8.27
C GLN A 32 -2.76 2.37 -9.20
N HIS A 33 -2.19 2.47 -10.37
CA HIS A 33 -1.99 1.32 -11.24
C HIS A 33 -0.69 0.63 -10.82
N VAL A 34 -0.69 -0.70 -10.86
CA VAL A 34 0.44 -1.50 -10.41
C VAL A 34 1.00 -2.24 -11.62
N GLY A 35 2.07 -1.70 -12.19
CA GLY A 35 2.76 -2.26 -13.34
C GLY A 35 3.78 -3.33 -12.95
N SER A 36 3.94 -4.35 -13.78
CA SER A 36 4.96 -5.39 -13.59
C SER A 36 6.28 -5.01 -14.26
N ALA A 37 7.37 -5.02 -13.50
CA ALA A 37 8.72 -4.76 -14.02
C ALA A 37 9.19 -5.85 -15.02
N ALA A 38 8.62 -7.06 -14.96
CA ALA A 38 8.98 -8.15 -15.87
C ALA A 38 8.64 -7.86 -17.34
N TYR A 39 7.65 -6.99 -17.57
CA TYR A 39 7.11 -6.71 -18.91
C TYR A 39 7.28 -5.24 -19.29
N ASN A 40 8.41 -4.64 -18.91
CA ASN A 40 8.75 -3.24 -19.21
C ASN A 40 7.66 -2.23 -18.79
N LEU A 41 6.92 -2.57 -17.71
CA LEU A 41 5.80 -1.78 -17.18
C LEU A 41 4.58 -1.68 -18.14
N GLU A 42 4.55 -2.49 -19.18
CA GLU A 42 3.43 -2.50 -20.13
C GLU A 42 2.24 -3.31 -19.62
N ASP A 43 2.45 -4.23 -18.65
CA ASP A 43 1.41 -5.04 -18.04
C ASP A 43 1.08 -4.55 -16.63
N CYS A 44 -0.20 -4.30 -16.38
CA CYS A 44 -0.74 -3.89 -15.09
C CYS A 44 -1.49 -5.03 -14.40
N LEU A 45 -1.46 -5.03 -13.07
CA LEU A 45 -2.32 -5.90 -12.28
C LEU A 45 -3.78 -5.57 -12.56
N ASP A 46 -4.56 -6.58 -12.89
CA ASP A 46 -5.96 -6.49 -13.27
C ASP A 46 -6.78 -7.62 -12.60
N TYR A 47 -8.09 -7.53 -12.66
CA TYR A 47 -8.98 -8.55 -12.15
C TYR A 47 -10.19 -8.78 -13.06
N ARG A 48 -10.47 -10.04 -13.34
CA ARG A 48 -11.73 -10.50 -13.91
C ARG A 48 -12.29 -11.66 -13.09
N ALA A 49 -13.61 -11.69 -12.93
CA ALA A 49 -14.26 -12.71 -12.11
C ALA A 49 -14.03 -14.14 -12.60
N ASP A 50 -13.89 -14.31 -13.91
CA ASP A 50 -13.64 -15.60 -14.58
C ASP A 50 -12.17 -16.02 -14.58
N TYR A 51 -11.22 -15.06 -14.49
CA TYR A 51 -9.77 -15.33 -14.49
C TYR A 51 -9.15 -15.27 -13.10
N GLY A 52 -9.76 -14.54 -12.17
CA GLY A 52 -9.11 -14.11 -10.94
C GLY A 52 -8.17 -12.92 -11.18
N PRO A 53 -7.24 -12.63 -10.25
CA PRO A 53 -6.22 -11.61 -10.48
C PRO A 53 -5.20 -12.09 -11.53
N TYR A 54 -4.83 -11.18 -12.45
CA TYR A 54 -3.92 -11.45 -13.55
C TYR A 54 -3.18 -10.16 -13.96
N THR A 55 -2.26 -10.24 -14.91
CA THR A 55 -1.66 -9.06 -15.55
C THR A 55 -2.08 -8.99 -17.00
N THR A 56 -2.25 -7.79 -17.51
CA THR A 56 -2.55 -7.47 -18.92
C THR A 56 -2.08 -6.07 -19.24
N GLY A 57 -2.04 -5.73 -20.53
CA GLY A 57 -1.61 -4.40 -20.98
C GLY A 57 -2.28 -3.27 -20.20
N CYS A 58 -1.48 -2.31 -19.76
CA CYS A 58 -1.95 -1.15 -18.99
C CYS A 58 -2.90 -0.31 -19.86
N ASN A 59 -4.13 -0.14 -19.43
CA ASN A 59 -5.16 0.58 -20.18
C ASN A 59 -5.82 1.72 -19.37
N GLY A 60 -5.35 1.96 -18.13
CA GLY A 60 -5.92 2.98 -17.24
C GLY A 60 -7.34 2.68 -16.77
N GLY A 61 -7.85 1.47 -17.01
CA GLY A 61 -9.20 1.07 -16.65
C GLY A 61 -9.38 0.92 -15.12
N ALA A 62 -10.63 1.04 -14.69
CA ALA A 62 -10.97 0.98 -13.27
C ALA A 62 -10.61 -0.37 -12.63
N TYR A 63 -10.58 -1.46 -13.40
CA TYR A 63 -10.15 -2.78 -12.91
C TYR A 63 -8.64 -2.89 -12.68
N GLN A 64 -7.85 -1.95 -13.23
CA GLN A 64 -6.41 -1.82 -13.01
C GLN A 64 -6.06 -0.78 -11.94
N THR A 65 -7.08 -0.15 -11.34
CA THR A 65 -6.89 0.85 -10.30
C THR A 65 -7.07 0.20 -8.92
N TRP A 66 -6.02 0.28 -8.11
CA TRP A 66 -5.95 -0.35 -6.79
C TRP A 66 -5.75 0.69 -5.70
N LEU A 67 -6.50 0.56 -4.63
CA LEU A 67 -6.34 1.36 -3.42
C LEU A 67 -5.41 0.63 -2.48
N MET A 68 -4.30 1.26 -2.13
CA MET A 68 -3.32 0.75 -1.17
C MET A 68 -2.64 1.91 -0.44
N VAL A 69 -1.99 1.64 0.67
CA VAL A 69 -1.24 2.68 1.39
C VAL A 69 -0.05 3.11 0.55
N ASP A 70 0.08 4.42 0.34
CA ASP A 70 1.20 5.04 -0.37
C ASP A 70 2.39 5.22 0.59
N ALA A 71 2.86 4.11 1.15
CA ALA A 71 4.04 4.10 2.01
C ALA A 71 4.73 2.73 1.96
N LEU A 72 6.04 2.76 1.75
CA LEU A 72 6.88 1.58 1.78
C LEU A 72 6.98 1.01 3.20
N GLU A 73 7.27 -0.29 3.30
CA GLU A 73 7.46 -1.03 4.56
C GLU A 73 6.25 -0.99 5.51
N THR A 74 5.07 -0.68 4.99
CA THR A 74 3.81 -0.71 5.75
C THR A 74 2.91 -1.85 5.32
N LEU A 75 2.08 -2.31 6.25
CA LEU A 75 1.00 -3.24 5.93
C LEU A 75 -0.16 -2.49 5.29
N THR A 76 -0.63 -2.99 4.17
CA THR A 76 -1.77 -2.44 3.43
C THR A 76 -2.68 -3.54 2.91
N GLU A 77 -3.96 -3.25 2.78
CA GLU A 77 -4.84 -3.97 1.89
C GLU A 77 -4.55 -3.52 0.44
N ILE A 78 -4.61 -4.44 -0.50
CA ILE A 78 -4.63 -4.12 -1.94
C ILE A 78 -6.08 -4.31 -2.38
N ARG A 79 -6.81 -3.20 -2.53
CA ARG A 79 -8.24 -3.19 -2.75
C ARG A 79 -8.57 -2.66 -4.14
N GLN A 80 -9.40 -3.37 -4.87
CA GLN A 80 -9.88 -2.93 -6.16
C GLN A 80 -10.79 -1.68 -6.04
N ASN A 81 -10.72 -0.77 -7.01
CA ASN A 81 -11.51 0.47 -7.01
C ASN A 81 -12.91 0.33 -7.64
N VAL A 82 -13.31 -0.86 -8.06
CA VAL A 82 -14.59 -1.08 -8.74
C VAL A 82 -15.45 -2.13 -8.04
N GLY A 83 -16.75 -2.13 -8.36
CA GLY A 83 -17.70 -3.12 -7.89
C GLY A 83 -17.72 -3.23 -6.36
N ASP A 84 -17.61 -4.47 -5.86
CA ASP A 84 -17.64 -4.78 -4.43
C ASP A 84 -16.37 -4.38 -3.69
N LYS A 85 -15.43 -3.70 -4.35
CA LYS A 85 -14.15 -3.26 -3.76
C LYS A 85 -13.41 -4.40 -3.05
N LEU A 86 -13.28 -5.53 -3.75
CA LEU A 86 -12.64 -6.73 -3.23
C LEU A 86 -11.15 -6.49 -2.93
N CYS A 87 -10.64 -7.22 -1.94
CA CYS A 87 -9.22 -7.26 -1.61
C CYS A 87 -8.51 -8.43 -2.29
N LEU A 88 -7.26 -8.19 -2.70
CA LEU A 88 -6.33 -9.23 -3.08
C LEU A 88 -5.90 -10.02 -1.84
N VAL A 89 -6.12 -11.32 -1.84
CA VAL A 89 -5.95 -12.18 -0.67
C VAL A 89 -5.14 -13.43 -1.06
N ALA A 90 -4.21 -13.85 -0.21
CA ALA A 90 -3.48 -15.11 -0.38
C ALA A 90 -4.25 -16.27 0.25
N ARG A 91 -4.85 -17.13 -0.55
CA ARG A 91 -5.61 -18.29 -0.08
C ARG A 91 -5.26 -19.57 -0.87
N ASN A 92 -5.11 -20.68 -0.18
CA ASN A 92 -4.83 -21.98 -0.80
C ASN A 92 -3.62 -21.93 -1.76
N GLY A 93 -2.56 -21.21 -1.38
CA GLY A 93 -1.32 -21.12 -2.14
C GLY A 93 -1.40 -20.23 -3.39
N LYS A 94 -2.46 -19.45 -3.58
CA LYS A 94 -2.61 -18.54 -4.74
C LYS A 94 -3.28 -17.23 -4.39
N PRO A 95 -3.05 -16.16 -5.18
CA PRO A 95 -3.78 -14.92 -5.05
C PRO A 95 -5.23 -15.10 -5.52
N THR A 96 -6.15 -14.48 -4.82
CA THR A 96 -7.59 -14.48 -5.15
C THR A 96 -8.22 -13.18 -4.67
N MET A 97 -9.42 -12.87 -5.17
CA MET A 97 -10.17 -11.71 -4.70
C MET A 97 -11.27 -12.12 -3.73
N ARG A 98 -11.37 -11.43 -2.61
CA ARG A 98 -12.37 -11.66 -1.55
C ARG A 98 -12.83 -10.35 -0.93
N GLN A 99 -13.92 -10.40 -0.19
CA GLN A 99 -14.28 -9.27 0.67
C GLN A 99 -13.12 -8.93 1.62
N CYS A 100 -12.87 -7.64 1.80
CA CYS A 100 -11.84 -7.15 2.70
C CYS A 100 -12.26 -7.41 4.14
N LEU A 101 -11.42 -8.10 4.92
CA LEU A 101 -11.60 -8.34 6.34
C LEU A 101 -10.38 -7.77 7.06
N ALA A 102 -10.58 -6.76 7.90
CA ALA A 102 -9.51 -5.99 8.54
C ALA A 102 -8.53 -6.86 9.36
N ASP A 103 -9.02 -7.95 9.93
CA ASP A 103 -8.21 -8.85 10.78
C ASP A 103 -7.66 -10.07 10.01
N ASP A 104 -7.82 -10.10 8.68
CA ASP A 104 -7.33 -11.22 7.88
C ASP A 104 -5.88 -10.98 7.42
N PRO A 105 -4.88 -11.63 8.04
CA PRO A 105 -3.48 -11.45 7.65
C PRO A 105 -3.20 -11.87 6.20
N ALA A 106 -4.06 -12.69 5.61
CA ALA A 106 -3.95 -13.08 4.21
C ALA A 106 -4.42 -11.97 3.24
N ALA A 107 -5.16 -10.98 3.71
CA ALA A 107 -5.52 -9.78 2.95
C ALA A 107 -4.51 -8.63 3.12
N LEU A 108 -3.55 -8.78 4.02
CA LEU A 108 -2.54 -7.77 4.30
C LEU A 108 -1.24 -8.06 3.54
N TRP A 109 -0.68 -7.02 2.95
CA TRP A 109 0.53 -7.05 2.16
C TRP A 109 1.51 -5.99 2.64
N THR A 110 2.78 -6.29 2.64
CA THR A 110 3.86 -5.31 2.83
C THR A 110 4.34 -4.85 1.47
N VAL A 111 4.39 -3.55 1.26
CA VAL A 111 5.02 -2.92 0.09
C VAL A 111 6.50 -2.77 0.41
N HIS A 112 7.29 -3.80 0.11
CA HIS A 112 8.70 -3.84 0.45
C HIS A 112 9.56 -3.23 -0.65
N ASN A 113 10.33 -2.20 -0.29
CA ASN A 113 11.23 -1.54 -1.23
C ASN A 113 12.52 -2.37 -1.40
N ILE A 114 12.85 -2.71 -2.64
CA ILE A 114 14.13 -3.37 -2.98
C ILE A 114 15.14 -2.35 -3.49
N ASP A 115 14.70 -1.51 -4.42
CA ASP A 115 15.48 -0.42 -5.00
C ASP A 115 14.45 0.56 -5.60
N ALA A 116 14.55 1.83 -5.23
CA ALA A 116 13.66 2.89 -5.71
C ALA A 116 13.57 2.98 -7.26
N ARG A 117 14.55 2.43 -7.97
CA ARG A 117 14.56 2.36 -9.45
C ARG A 117 14.04 1.05 -10.01
N ALA A 118 14.12 -0.02 -9.25
CA ALA A 118 13.71 -1.36 -9.68
C ALA A 118 12.24 -1.67 -9.35
N GLY A 119 11.65 -0.97 -8.38
CA GLY A 119 10.31 -1.19 -7.90
C GLY A 119 10.25 -1.82 -6.51
N TYR A 120 9.08 -2.29 -6.14
CA TYR A 120 8.80 -2.87 -4.83
C TYR A 120 8.25 -4.30 -4.96
N GLN A 121 8.40 -5.07 -3.91
CA GLN A 121 7.73 -6.37 -3.76
C GLN A 121 6.43 -6.22 -2.98
N LEU A 122 5.41 -6.96 -3.38
CA LEU A 122 4.17 -7.12 -2.62
C LEU A 122 4.24 -8.44 -1.86
N ILE A 123 4.58 -8.37 -0.57
CA ILE A 123 4.80 -9.54 0.30
C ILE A 123 3.54 -9.79 1.13
N ASN A 124 2.92 -10.94 0.97
CA ASN A 124 1.75 -11.29 1.75
C ASN A 124 2.09 -11.58 3.22
N ASN A 125 1.34 -10.99 4.14
CA ASN A 125 1.64 -11.09 5.56
C ASN A 125 1.41 -12.48 6.16
N ALA A 126 0.46 -13.26 5.65
CA ALA A 126 0.19 -14.61 6.15
C ALA A 126 1.18 -15.64 5.62
N THR A 127 1.47 -15.60 4.30
CA THR A 127 2.26 -16.64 3.63
C THR A 127 3.74 -16.30 3.52
N LYS A 128 4.12 -15.03 3.73
CA LYS A 128 5.48 -14.50 3.54
C LYS A 128 6.02 -14.72 2.12
N THR A 129 5.11 -14.84 1.16
CA THR A 129 5.43 -14.97 -0.27
C THR A 129 5.13 -13.69 -1.02
N CYS A 130 5.83 -13.49 -2.13
CA CYS A 130 5.63 -12.38 -3.03
C CYS A 130 4.51 -12.65 -4.04
N LEU A 131 3.79 -11.60 -4.40
CA LEU A 131 2.96 -11.58 -5.61
C LEU A 131 3.89 -11.59 -6.82
N VAL A 132 3.64 -12.50 -7.75
CA VAL A 132 4.46 -12.72 -8.94
C VAL A 132 3.62 -12.54 -10.19
N ALA A 133 4.08 -11.68 -11.10
CA ALA A 133 3.46 -11.51 -12.40
C ALA A 133 3.57 -12.80 -13.22
N GLY A 134 2.48 -13.19 -13.84
CA GLY A 134 2.41 -14.41 -14.64
C GLY A 134 3.05 -14.26 -16.02
N SER A 135 3.11 -15.37 -16.73
CA SER A 135 3.49 -15.44 -18.15
C SER A 135 2.49 -16.31 -18.89
N GLY A 136 2.42 -16.18 -20.21
CA GLY A 136 1.51 -16.97 -21.06
C GLY A 136 0.38 -16.11 -21.64
N THR A 137 -0.63 -16.78 -22.23
CA THR A 137 -1.75 -16.09 -22.94
C THR A 137 -2.66 -15.31 -21.99
N ILE A 138 -2.89 -15.82 -20.79
CA ILE A 138 -3.51 -15.12 -19.66
C ILE A 138 -2.46 -15.10 -18.57
N HIS A 139 -1.99 -13.93 -18.22
CA HIS A 139 -0.89 -13.74 -17.28
C HIS A 139 -1.38 -13.83 -15.83
N HIS A 140 -1.85 -15.02 -15.40
CA HIS A 140 -2.29 -15.22 -14.01
C HIS A 140 -1.16 -14.89 -13.04
N VAL A 141 -1.45 -14.06 -12.05
CA VAL A 141 -0.50 -13.83 -10.95
C VAL A 141 -0.45 -15.04 -10.02
N THR A 142 0.71 -15.25 -9.42
CA THR A 142 0.97 -16.38 -8.52
C THR A 142 1.61 -15.89 -7.22
N LEU A 143 1.82 -16.82 -6.28
CA LEU A 143 2.60 -16.59 -5.07
C LEU A 143 3.87 -17.41 -5.13
N ASN A 144 5.01 -16.81 -4.85
CA ASN A 144 6.30 -17.52 -4.79
C ASN A 144 7.27 -16.84 -3.83
N THR A 145 8.46 -17.41 -3.66
CA THR A 145 9.54 -16.82 -2.85
C THR A 145 9.90 -15.43 -3.34
N CYS A 146 10.29 -14.56 -2.39
CA CYS A 146 10.71 -13.19 -2.66
C CYS A 146 12.21 -13.16 -2.96
N ASP A 147 12.62 -13.40 -4.21
CA ASP A 147 14.02 -13.53 -4.63
C ASP A 147 14.54 -12.31 -5.47
N GLY A 148 13.73 -11.25 -5.56
CA GLY A 148 14.14 -10.04 -6.30
C GLY A 148 14.12 -10.17 -7.83
N GLY A 149 13.67 -11.29 -8.37
CA GLY A 149 13.49 -11.44 -9.83
C GLY A 149 12.45 -10.45 -10.39
N PRO A 150 12.58 -10.02 -11.67
CA PRO A 150 11.78 -8.94 -12.23
C PRO A 150 10.26 -9.24 -12.20
N SER A 151 9.84 -10.50 -12.26
CA SER A 151 8.42 -10.87 -12.16
C SER A 151 7.80 -10.66 -10.76
N ARG A 152 8.61 -10.35 -9.77
CA ARG A 152 8.20 -10.04 -8.38
C ARG A 152 8.26 -8.55 -8.09
N LEU A 153 8.73 -7.76 -9.04
CA LEU A 153 8.85 -6.32 -8.90
C LEU A 153 7.65 -5.64 -9.53
N TRP A 154 7.07 -4.74 -8.77
CA TRP A 154 5.92 -3.95 -9.14
C TRP A 154 6.26 -2.48 -9.03
N VAL A 155 5.72 -1.67 -9.90
CA VAL A 155 6.00 -0.24 -9.95
C VAL A 155 4.68 0.52 -10.00
N PRO A 156 4.52 1.60 -9.21
CA PRO A 156 3.38 2.47 -9.37
C PRO A 156 3.37 3.02 -10.80
N TYR A 157 2.29 2.82 -11.50
CA TYR A 157 2.08 3.37 -12.82
C TYR A 157 1.09 4.53 -12.72
N TYR A 158 1.57 5.71 -12.97
CA TYR A 158 0.72 6.90 -13.03
C TYR A 158 0.34 7.11 -14.50
N ALA A 159 -0.93 6.87 -14.83
CA ALA A 159 -1.48 7.11 -16.16
C ALA A 159 -1.68 8.61 -16.41
#